data_d572328c3b63ac43ad34223f3654bcfc
#
_entry.id   d572328c3b63ac43ad34223f3654bcfc
#
_cell.length_a   1.000
_cell.length_b   1.000
_cell.length_c   1.000
_cell.angle_alpha   90.00
_cell.angle_beta   90.00
_cell.angle_gamma   90.00
#
_symmetry.space_group_name_H-M   'P 1'
#
loop_
_entity.id
_entity.type
_entity.pdbx_description
1 polymer ?
#
loop_
_entity_poly.entity_id
_entity_poly.type
_entity_poly.pdbx_seq_one_letter_code
_entity_poly.pdbx_strand_id
1 'polypeptide(L)'
;MAEPLVEAVSLGRRFVAAIVAHDWEGVAACFALDARLVAVVPKERPFREKAGREEAAGLIKAWFGDADVTELVSSEVEPLADRVRIAYRVHEHEPDGWYIVEQVAYATIGDGHIVDMNLTCSGFRPVTD
;
A
#
# COMPACT_ATOMS: atom_id res chain seq x y z
N MET A 1 -11.11 -4.85 21.40
CA MET A 1 -10.05 -5.34 20.50
C MET A 1 -8.74 -5.44 21.30
N ALA A 2 -8.01 -6.52 21.12
CA ALA A 2 -6.73 -6.68 21.79
C ALA A 2 -5.74 -5.61 21.33
N GLU A 3 -4.86 -5.16 22.21
CA GLU A 3 -3.89 -4.11 21.92
C GLU A 3 -3.04 -4.37 20.66
N PRO A 4 -2.52 -5.60 20.41
CA PRO A 4 -1.79 -5.87 19.17
C PRO A 4 -2.62 -5.65 17.91
N LEU A 5 -3.92 -5.93 17.95
CA LEU A 5 -4.82 -5.69 16.82
C LEU A 5 -5.06 -4.20 16.61
N VAL A 6 -5.16 -3.43 17.69
CA VAL A 6 -5.28 -1.96 17.61
C VAL A 6 -4.04 -1.38 16.96
N GLU A 7 -2.86 -1.84 17.36
CA GLU A 7 -1.59 -1.38 16.78
C GLU A 7 -1.48 -1.76 15.30
N ALA A 8 -1.92 -2.96 14.93
CA ALA A 8 -1.89 -3.42 13.55
C ALA A 8 -2.79 -2.56 12.65
N VAL A 9 -4.01 -2.25 13.12
CA VAL A 9 -4.94 -1.39 12.39
C VAL A 9 -4.36 0.03 12.27
N SER A 10 -3.78 0.55 13.35
CA SER A 10 -3.14 1.87 13.34
C SER A 10 -1.99 1.93 12.33
N LEU A 11 -1.18 0.89 12.28
CA LEU A 11 -0.08 0.79 11.32
C LEU A 11 -0.59 0.79 9.87
N GLY A 12 -1.66 0.02 9.60
CA GLY A 12 -2.27 -0.01 8.28
C GLY A 12 -2.80 1.36 7.85
N ARG A 13 -3.41 2.10 8.79
CA ARG A 13 -3.89 3.46 8.51
C ARG A 13 -2.74 4.41 8.23
N ARG A 14 -1.63 4.29 8.96
CA ARG A 14 -0.42 5.11 8.71
C ARG A 14 0.16 4.80 7.33
N PHE A 15 0.14 3.54 6.93
CA PHE A 15 0.60 3.12 5.60
C PHE A 15 -0.19 3.83 4.50
N VAL A 16 -1.52 3.81 4.58
CA VAL A 16 -2.38 4.49 3.60
C VAL A 16 -2.15 6.00 3.61
N ALA A 17 -2.09 6.61 4.80
CA ALA A 17 -1.87 8.05 4.93
C ALA A 17 -0.53 8.47 4.32
N ALA A 18 0.51 7.68 4.50
CA ALA A 18 1.83 7.96 3.94
C ALA A 18 1.81 7.91 2.41
N ILE A 19 1.11 6.93 1.82
CA ILE A 19 0.96 6.86 0.36
C ILE A 19 0.28 8.13 -0.17
N VAL A 20 -0.85 8.50 0.42
CA VAL A 20 -1.64 9.66 -0.01
C VAL A 20 -0.83 10.96 0.12
N ALA A 21 -0.03 11.07 1.16
CA ALA A 21 0.80 12.24 1.41
C ALA A 21 2.11 12.26 0.61
N HIS A 22 2.40 11.19 -0.15
CA HIS A 22 3.69 10.99 -0.83
C HIS A 22 4.87 11.03 0.16
N ASP A 23 4.63 10.55 1.37
CA ASP A 23 5.65 10.43 2.41
C ASP A 23 6.33 9.09 2.27
N TRP A 24 7.32 9.01 1.39
CA TRP A 24 7.98 7.73 1.07
C TRP A 24 8.83 7.22 2.23
N GLU A 25 9.37 8.12 3.04
CA GLU A 25 10.06 7.72 4.26
C GLU A 25 9.08 7.10 5.26
N GLY A 26 7.86 7.66 5.34
CA GLY A 26 6.79 7.12 6.17
C GLY A 26 6.33 5.76 5.68
N VAL A 27 6.23 5.56 4.36
CA VAL A 27 5.92 4.24 3.78
C VAL A 27 7.00 3.23 4.17
N ALA A 28 8.26 3.59 3.98
CA ALA A 28 9.38 2.71 4.34
C ALA A 28 9.37 2.36 5.82
N ALA A 29 9.07 3.34 6.67
CA ALA A 29 9.04 3.13 8.12
C ALA A 29 7.97 2.14 8.57
N CYS A 30 6.94 1.91 7.76
CA CYS A 30 5.93 0.89 8.06
C CYS A 30 6.45 -0.53 7.91
N PHE A 31 7.48 -0.74 7.09
CA PHE A 31 8.03 -2.06 6.81
C PHE A 31 9.16 -2.42 7.77
N ALA A 32 9.22 -3.69 8.14
CA ALA A 32 10.39 -4.25 8.84
C ALA A 32 11.60 -4.21 7.90
N LEU A 33 12.80 -4.24 8.46
CA LEU A 33 14.03 -4.21 7.67
C LEU A 33 14.11 -5.33 6.64
N ASP A 34 13.61 -6.50 7.00
CA ASP A 34 13.61 -7.71 6.17
C ASP A 34 12.22 -8.04 5.60
N ALA A 35 11.36 -7.05 5.48
CA ALA A 35 9.99 -7.24 4.99
C ALA A 35 9.97 -7.82 3.59
N ARG A 36 8.92 -8.58 3.31
CA ARG A 36 8.69 -9.14 2.00
C ARG A 36 7.37 -8.64 1.44
N LEU A 37 7.39 -8.16 0.21
CA LEU A 37 6.20 -7.71 -0.51
C LEU A 37 6.04 -8.55 -1.76
N VAL A 38 4.87 -9.16 -1.92
CA VAL A 38 4.48 -9.86 -3.15
C VAL A 38 3.24 -9.18 -3.69
N ALA A 39 3.30 -8.71 -4.92
CA ALA A 39 2.21 -7.96 -5.53
C ALA A 39 1.82 -8.53 -6.87
N VAL A 40 0.50 -8.49 -7.15
CA VAL A 40 -0.07 -8.82 -8.45
C VAL A 40 -0.63 -7.54 -9.04
N VAL A 41 -0.11 -7.15 -10.20
CA VAL A 41 -0.49 -5.90 -10.88
C VAL A 41 -0.81 -6.22 -12.34
N PRO A 42 -1.96 -5.79 -12.87
CA PRO A 42 -2.31 -6.04 -14.27
C PRO A 42 -1.27 -5.46 -15.23
N LYS A 43 -0.99 -6.17 -16.32
CA LYS A 43 -0.05 -5.78 -17.37
C LYS A 43 1.42 -5.84 -16.95
N GLU A 44 1.69 -6.24 -15.71
CA GLU A 44 3.05 -6.49 -15.27
C GLU A 44 3.30 -7.99 -15.25
N ARG A 45 4.49 -8.40 -14.84
CA ARG A 45 4.78 -9.82 -14.62
C ARG A 45 3.78 -10.37 -13.60
N PRO A 46 3.44 -11.67 -13.65
CA PRO A 46 2.43 -12.24 -12.74
C PRO A 46 2.66 -11.88 -11.28
N PHE A 47 3.95 -11.79 -10.88
CA PHE A 47 4.29 -11.41 -9.52
C PHE A 47 5.41 -10.40 -9.52
N ARG A 48 5.25 -9.39 -8.67
CA ARG A 48 6.32 -8.49 -8.28
C ARG A 48 6.70 -8.86 -6.87
N GLU A 49 7.93 -9.29 -6.66
CA GLU A 49 8.42 -9.66 -5.35
C GLU A 49 9.59 -8.78 -4.97
N LYS A 50 9.50 -8.18 -3.76
CA LYS A 50 10.54 -7.33 -3.23
C LYS A 50 10.88 -7.78 -1.82
N ALA A 51 12.15 -7.90 -1.53
CA ALA A 51 12.64 -8.24 -0.21
C ALA A 51 13.43 -7.07 0.36
N GLY A 52 13.14 -6.72 1.61
CA GLY A 52 13.77 -5.60 2.30
C GLY A 52 12.91 -4.34 2.29
N ARG A 53 13.08 -3.55 3.33
CA ARG A 53 12.32 -2.31 3.56
C ARG A 53 12.39 -1.35 2.37
N GLU A 54 13.60 -1.07 1.90
CA GLU A 54 13.81 -0.10 0.85
C GLU A 54 13.25 -0.57 -0.50
N GLU A 55 13.41 -1.87 -0.78
CA GLU A 55 12.88 -2.46 -2.00
C GLU A 55 11.35 -2.46 -2.01
N ALA A 56 10.73 -2.82 -0.88
CA ALA A 56 9.26 -2.82 -0.76
C ALA A 56 8.71 -1.40 -0.90
N ALA A 57 9.27 -0.44 -0.17
CA ALA A 57 8.84 0.96 -0.26
C ALA A 57 9.11 1.54 -1.64
N GLY A 58 10.19 1.14 -2.28
CA GLY A 58 10.54 1.58 -3.64
C GLY A 58 9.51 1.16 -4.68
N LEU A 59 8.93 -0.03 -4.53
CA LEU A 59 7.87 -0.48 -5.43
C LEU A 59 6.60 0.37 -5.25
N ILE A 60 6.23 0.65 -4.01
CA ILE A 60 5.07 1.53 -3.72
C ILE A 60 5.31 2.92 -4.33
N LYS A 61 6.49 3.48 -4.13
CA LYS A 61 6.86 4.77 -4.70
C LYS A 61 6.80 4.76 -6.23
N ALA A 62 7.24 3.65 -6.85
CA ALA A 62 7.19 3.53 -8.31
C ALA A 62 5.77 3.61 -8.84
N TRP A 63 4.79 3.11 -8.09
CA TRP A 63 3.39 3.16 -8.51
C TRP A 63 2.77 4.54 -8.35
N PHE A 64 3.09 5.27 -7.29
CA PHE A 64 2.39 6.51 -6.94
C PHE A 64 3.26 7.77 -7.05
N GLY A 65 4.56 7.62 -7.21
CA GLY A 65 5.49 8.75 -7.13
C GLY A 65 5.44 9.71 -8.31
N ASP A 66 4.92 9.28 -9.45
CA ASP A 66 4.82 10.13 -10.65
C ASP A 66 3.58 11.03 -10.64
N ALA A 67 2.63 10.76 -9.77
CA ALA A 67 1.44 11.60 -9.63
C ALA A 67 1.80 12.89 -8.89
N ASP A 68 1.27 14.01 -9.34
CA ASP A 68 1.45 15.27 -8.61
C ASP A 68 0.41 15.43 -7.50
N VAL A 69 -0.73 14.75 -7.62
CA VAL A 69 -1.79 14.75 -6.60
C VAL A 69 -2.31 13.32 -6.44
N THR A 70 -2.46 12.88 -5.19
CA THR A 70 -3.13 11.63 -4.86
C THR A 70 -4.24 11.94 -3.87
N GLU A 71 -5.47 11.62 -4.23
CA GLU A 71 -6.65 11.87 -3.40
C GLU A 71 -7.23 10.53 -2.94
N LEU A 72 -7.44 10.40 -1.63
CA LEU A 72 -8.06 9.21 -1.07
C LEU A 72 -9.57 9.25 -1.32
N VAL A 73 -10.07 8.23 -2.01
CA VAL A 73 -11.51 8.07 -2.24
C VAL A 73 -12.14 7.29 -1.10
N SER A 74 -11.51 6.18 -0.73
CA SER A 74 -11.99 5.34 0.39
C SER A 74 -10.85 4.49 0.90
N SER A 75 -10.92 4.12 2.17
CA SER A 75 -9.99 3.17 2.75
C SER A 75 -10.69 2.37 3.84
N GLU A 76 -10.20 1.16 4.05
CA GLU A 76 -10.71 0.26 5.06
C GLU A 76 -9.54 -0.55 5.59
N VAL A 77 -9.34 -0.51 6.88
CA VAL A 77 -8.27 -1.27 7.54
C VAL A 77 -8.90 -2.08 8.66
N GLU A 78 -8.81 -3.39 8.57
CA GLU A 78 -9.47 -4.27 9.53
C GLU A 78 -8.64 -5.52 9.81
N PRO A 79 -8.75 -6.08 11.02
CA PRO A 79 -8.10 -7.34 11.33
C PRO A 79 -8.69 -8.50 10.53
N LEU A 80 -7.86 -9.44 10.16
CA LEU A 80 -8.27 -10.67 9.52
C LEU A 80 -7.40 -11.79 10.09
N ALA A 81 -7.90 -12.48 11.12
CA ALA A 81 -7.16 -13.52 11.86
C ALA A 81 -5.80 -12.96 12.34
N ASP A 82 -4.69 -13.53 11.91
CA ASP A 82 -3.34 -13.10 12.27
C ASP A 82 -2.78 -12.03 11.33
N ARG A 83 -3.63 -11.49 10.44
CA ARG A 83 -3.26 -10.46 9.47
C ARG A 83 -4.10 -9.22 9.64
N VAL A 84 -3.69 -8.16 8.94
CA VAL A 84 -4.53 -6.98 8.76
C VAL A 84 -4.79 -6.80 7.27
N ARG A 85 -6.05 -6.54 6.93
CA ARG A 85 -6.46 -6.22 5.56
C ARG A 85 -6.46 -4.71 5.42
N ILE A 86 -5.74 -4.22 4.41
CA ILE A 86 -5.59 -2.80 4.13
C ILE A 86 -6.09 -2.56 2.71
N ALA A 87 -7.24 -1.93 2.57
CA ALA A 87 -7.84 -1.63 1.27
C ALA A 87 -7.93 -0.13 1.09
N TYR A 88 -7.59 0.35 -0.09
CA TYR A 88 -7.68 1.77 -0.39
C TYR A 88 -7.92 1.98 -1.87
N ARG A 89 -8.68 3.03 -2.16
CA ARG A 89 -8.98 3.48 -3.52
C ARG A 89 -8.58 4.94 -3.59
N VAL A 90 -7.81 5.29 -4.60
CA VAL A 90 -7.33 6.66 -4.77
C VAL A 90 -7.57 7.14 -6.20
N HIS A 91 -7.76 8.44 -6.34
CA HIS A 91 -7.61 9.15 -7.61
C HIS A 91 -6.23 9.77 -7.63
N GLU A 92 -5.54 9.67 -8.75
CA GLU A 92 -4.27 10.35 -8.89
C GLU A 92 -4.21 11.09 -10.21
N HIS A 93 -3.56 12.26 -10.16
CA HIS A 93 -3.36 13.09 -11.33
C HIS A 93 -1.94 12.91 -11.86
N GLU A 94 -1.86 12.54 -13.14
CA GLU A 94 -0.59 12.38 -13.83
C GLU A 94 -0.57 13.34 -15.03
N PRO A 95 0.58 13.50 -15.73
CA PRO A 95 0.67 14.47 -16.83
C PRO A 95 -0.39 14.31 -17.91
N ASP A 96 -0.88 13.09 -18.14
CA ASP A 96 -1.86 12.81 -19.16
C ASP A 96 -3.30 12.71 -18.64
N GLY A 97 -3.54 13.00 -17.38
CA GLY A 97 -4.89 13.07 -16.82
C GLY A 97 -5.06 12.36 -15.49
N TRP A 98 -6.32 12.13 -15.13
CA TRP A 98 -6.67 11.49 -13.87
C TRP A 98 -6.82 9.98 -14.03
N TYR A 99 -6.41 9.26 -13.01
CA TYR A 99 -6.52 7.81 -12.93
C TYR A 99 -7.16 7.40 -11.62
N ILE A 100 -7.82 6.26 -11.63
CA ILE A 100 -8.30 5.62 -10.41
C ILE A 100 -7.55 4.28 -10.24
N VAL A 101 -7.18 3.98 -9.01
CA VAL A 101 -6.54 2.72 -8.67
C VAL A 101 -7.03 2.24 -7.32
N GLU A 102 -7.20 0.94 -7.21
CA GLU A 102 -7.57 0.29 -5.96
C GLU A 102 -6.56 -0.81 -5.66
N GLN A 103 -6.13 -0.86 -4.41
CA GLN A 103 -5.23 -1.92 -3.94
C GLN A 103 -5.80 -2.54 -2.67
N VAL A 104 -5.63 -3.83 -2.54
CA VAL A 104 -5.98 -4.57 -1.33
C VAL A 104 -4.75 -5.35 -0.90
N ALA A 105 -4.31 -5.12 0.32
CA ALA A 105 -3.13 -5.76 0.87
C ALA A 105 -3.49 -6.55 2.13
N TYR A 106 -2.84 -7.70 2.27
CA TYR A 106 -2.93 -8.53 3.46
C TYR A 106 -1.56 -8.57 4.09
N ALA A 107 -1.44 -8.01 5.28
CA ALA A 107 -0.14 -7.82 5.93
C ALA A 107 -0.04 -8.59 7.23
N THR A 108 1.11 -9.18 7.48
CA THR A 108 1.47 -9.74 8.78
C THR A 108 2.32 -8.70 9.50
N ILE A 109 1.97 -8.43 10.75
CA ILE A 109 2.63 -7.41 11.56
C ILE A 109 3.46 -8.10 12.63
N GLY A 110 4.70 -7.69 12.77
CA GLY A 110 5.61 -8.15 13.84
C GLY A 110 6.40 -6.97 14.37
N ASP A 111 6.44 -6.84 15.69
CA ASP A 111 7.18 -5.77 16.38
C ASP A 111 6.86 -4.38 15.87
N GLY A 112 5.57 -4.13 15.57
CA GLY A 112 5.10 -2.82 15.12
C GLY A 112 5.40 -2.48 13.67
N HIS A 113 5.81 -3.46 12.86
CA HIS A 113 6.14 -3.26 11.45
C HIS A 113 5.49 -4.33 10.58
N ILE A 114 5.32 -4.01 9.30
CA ILE A 114 4.87 -4.98 8.31
C ILE A 114 6.05 -5.90 7.99
N VAL A 115 5.91 -7.19 8.29
CA VAL A 115 6.96 -8.18 8.01
C VAL A 115 6.71 -8.93 6.71
N ASP A 116 5.46 -8.99 6.27
CA ASP A 116 5.06 -9.68 5.05
C ASP A 116 3.78 -9.04 4.52
N MET A 117 3.70 -8.82 3.23
CA MET A 117 2.52 -8.22 2.61
C MET A 117 2.26 -8.85 1.26
N ASN A 118 1.02 -9.27 1.05
CA ASN A 118 0.52 -9.70 -0.24
C ASN A 118 -0.47 -8.64 -0.73
N LEU A 119 -0.25 -8.12 -1.93
CA LEU A 119 -1.02 -6.99 -2.45
C LEU A 119 -1.57 -7.31 -3.83
N THR A 120 -2.84 -6.96 -4.06
CA THR A 120 -3.46 -7.05 -5.38
C THR A 120 -3.85 -5.64 -5.81
N CYS A 121 -3.47 -5.27 -7.02
CA CYS A 121 -3.75 -3.96 -7.61
C CYS A 121 -4.76 -4.10 -8.73
N SER A 122 -5.72 -3.16 -8.81
CA SER A 122 -6.70 -3.11 -9.89
C SER A 122 -6.09 -2.72 -11.24
N GLY A 123 -4.88 -2.17 -11.21
CA GLY A 123 -4.32 -1.43 -12.33
C GLY A 123 -4.78 0.02 -12.30
N PHE A 124 -4.02 0.86 -12.96
CA PHE A 124 -4.29 2.30 -13.04
C PHE A 124 -5.20 2.54 -14.24
N ARG A 125 -6.43 2.95 -13.99
CA ARG A 125 -7.46 3.10 -15.02
C ARG A 125 -7.78 4.57 -15.24
N PRO A 126 -7.75 5.05 -16.51
CA PRO A 126 -8.13 6.44 -16.78
C PRO A 126 -9.53 6.73 -16.27
N VAL A 127 -9.70 7.89 -15.65
CA VAL A 127 -11.03 8.36 -15.27
C VAL A 127 -11.56 9.17 -16.43
N THR A 128 -12.64 8.69 -17.02
CA THR A 128 -13.31 9.38 -18.12
C THR A 128 -14.62 9.96 -17.63
N ASP A 129 -14.87 11.20 -17.99
CA ASP A 129 -16.13 11.88 -17.65
C ASP A 129 -17.31 11.33 -18.46
#